data_bbdb4969a8685bf8c85bd950ffce9826
#
_entry.id   bbdb4969a8685bf8c85bd950ffce9826
#
_cell.length_a   1.000
_cell.length_b   1.000
_cell.length_c   1.000
_cell.angle_alpha   90.00
_cell.angle_beta   90.00
_cell.angle_gamma   90.00
#
_symmetry.space_group_name_H-M   'P 1'
#
loop_
_entity.id
_entity.type
_entity.pdbx_description
1 polymer ?
#
loop_
_entity_poly.entity_id
_entity_poly.type
_entity_poly.pdbx_seq_one_letter_code
_entity_poly.pdbx_strand_id
1 'polypeptide(L)'
;DSIGSPQMNFVDAVCKVEGEKVSLSFENTTVVLPPAKAKKLADGGYNGKTVVMGIRPEDIGDSEIEIEAHKDAAFETDVTGYELLGSEVLLYFKVAGASMTAKVDSRTTARMGDHIKMAIDPEKIHVFDKETELTITN
;
A
#
# COMPACT_ATOMS: atom_id res chain seq x y z
N ASP A 1 0.91 2.93 20.97
CA ASP A 1 0.83 1.83 20.06
C ASP A 1 0.56 0.53 20.81
N SER A 2 0.03 -0.44 20.15
CA SER A 2 -0.30 -1.69 20.82
C SER A 2 0.78 -2.73 20.58
N ILE A 3 1.04 -3.53 21.63
CA ILE A 3 2.01 -4.62 21.56
C ILE A 3 1.55 -5.61 20.50
N GLY A 4 2.45 -5.98 19.59
CA GLY A 4 2.19 -6.99 18.56
C GLY A 4 1.42 -6.51 17.36
N SER A 5 1.07 -5.21 17.32
CA SER A 5 0.33 -4.65 16.19
C SER A 5 1.28 -3.75 15.40
N PRO A 6 1.65 -4.13 14.18
CA PRO A 6 2.55 -3.29 13.38
C PRO A 6 1.86 -1.98 12.99
N GLN A 7 2.67 -0.96 12.81
CA GLN A 7 2.20 0.36 12.45
C GLN A 7 1.80 0.41 10.98
N MET A 8 1.01 1.46 10.64
CA MET A 8 0.68 1.75 9.26
C MET A 8 1.96 1.94 8.43
N ASN A 9 1.95 1.43 7.22
CA ASN A 9 3.04 1.63 6.28
C ASN A 9 2.87 2.99 5.61
N PHE A 10 3.97 3.72 5.44
CA PHE A 10 3.97 5.00 4.74
C PHE A 10 4.99 4.96 3.61
N VAL A 11 4.60 5.47 2.45
CA VAL A 11 5.49 5.59 1.30
C VAL A 11 5.15 6.85 0.53
N ASP A 12 6.18 7.56 0.08
CA ASP A 12 5.99 8.72 -0.80
C ASP A 12 5.52 8.24 -2.16
N ALA A 13 4.54 8.93 -2.73
CA ALA A 13 3.98 8.58 -4.03
C ALA A 13 3.65 9.85 -4.80
N VAL A 14 3.82 9.79 -6.12
CA VAL A 14 3.48 10.92 -6.98
C VAL A 14 2.03 10.78 -7.44
N CYS A 15 1.26 11.83 -7.22
CA CYS A 15 -0.14 11.88 -7.62
C CYS A 15 -0.26 12.33 -9.06
N LYS A 16 -1.07 11.62 -9.85
CA LYS A 16 -1.36 11.98 -11.22
C LYS A 16 -2.87 12.00 -11.44
N VAL A 17 -3.37 13.13 -11.94
CA VAL A 17 -4.79 13.30 -12.24
C VAL A 17 -4.97 13.33 -13.75
N GLU A 18 -5.78 12.42 -14.27
CA GLU A 18 -6.11 12.35 -15.71
C GLU A 18 -7.62 12.24 -15.82
N GLY A 19 -8.29 13.39 -15.98
CA GLY A 19 -9.75 13.42 -15.94
C GLY A 19 -10.24 13.00 -14.55
N GLU A 20 -11.08 11.97 -14.51
CA GLU A 20 -11.59 11.44 -13.24
C GLU A 20 -10.67 10.37 -12.64
N LYS A 21 -9.68 9.92 -13.41
CA LYS A 21 -8.76 8.90 -12.93
C LYS A 21 -7.61 9.54 -12.17
N VAL A 22 -7.39 9.10 -10.95
CA VAL A 22 -6.28 9.56 -10.11
C VAL A 22 -5.48 8.36 -9.68
N SER A 23 -4.16 8.45 -9.84
CA SER A 23 -3.26 7.37 -9.48
C SER A 23 -2.14 7.88 -8.59
N LEU A 24 -1.59 6.97 -7.79
CA LEU A 24 -0.40 7.19 -6.98
C LEU A 24 0.69 6.25 -7.49
N SER A 25 1.86 6.80 -7.78
CA SER A 25 2.97 6.02 -8.32
C SER A 25 4.16 6.05 -7.38
N PHE A 26 4.74 4.88 -7.14
CA PHE A 26 5.96 4.71 -6.37
C PHE A 26 6.77 3.57 -7.01
N GLU A 27 8.03 3.84 -7.33
CA GLU A 27 8.88 2.93 -8.11
C GLU A 27 8.17 2.54 -9.41
N ASN A 28 8.05 1.24 -9.68
CA ASN A 28 7.40 0.73 -10.87
C ASN A 28 5.94 0.40 -10.66
N THR A 29 5.37 0.85 -9.54
CA THR A 29 4.00 0.52 -9.16
C THR A 29 3.12 1.74 -9.29
N THR A 30 1.94 1.56 -9.87
CA THR A 30 0.91 2.60 -9.96
C THR A 30 -0.37 2.03 -9.37
N VAL A 31 -0.96 2.76 -8.43
CA VAL A 31 -2.20 2.39 -7.78
C VAL A 31 -3.28 3.36 -8.22
N VAL A 32 -4.40 2.83 -8.74
CA VAL A 32 -5.54 3.66 -9.13
C VAL A 32 -6.46 3.80 -7.93
N LEU A 33 -6.78 5.05 -7.58
CA LEU A 33 -7.60 5.32 -6.41
C LEU A 33 -9.10 5.19 -6.74
N PRO A 34 -9.91 4.72 -5.77
CA PRO A 34 -11.36 4.72 -5.93
C PRO A 34 -11.90 6.14 -6.11
N PRO A 35 -13.09 6.28 -6.71
CA PRO A 35 -13.61 7.60 -7.11
C PRO A 35 -13.68 8.64 -5.99
N ALA A 36 -14.12 8.25 -4.79
CA ALA A 36 -14.26 9.22 -3.70
C ALA A 36 -12.90 9.76 -3.24
N LYS A 37 -11.89 8.88 -3.17
CA LYS A 37 -10.53 9.29 -2.82
C LYS A 37 -9.91 10.10 -3.96
N ALA A 38 -10.13 9.66 -5.20
CA ALA A 38 -9.63 10.34 -6.40
C ALA A 38 -10.13 11.78 -6.43
N LYS A 39 -11.42 11.99 -6.15
CA LYS A 39 -12.01 13.31 -6.18
C LYS A 39 -11.34 14.26 -5.19
N LYS A 40 -11.03 13.78 -4.00
CA LYS A 40 -10.39 14.63 -2.98
C LYS A 40 -9.01 15.09 -3.40
N LEU A 41 -8.24 14.23 -4.06
CA LEU A 41 -6.93 14.61 -4.54
C LEU A 41 -7.01 15.55 -5.73
N ALA A 42 -7.94 15.31 -6.66
CA ALA A 42 -8.12 16.18 -7.80
C ALA A 42 -8.59 17.58 -7.36
N ASP A 43 -9.60 17.62 -6.49
CA ASP A 43 -10.16 18.88 -6.00
C ASP A 43 -9.13 19.66 -5.17
N GLY A 44 -8.25 18.97 -4.48
CA GLY A 44 -7.22 19.59 -3.65
C GLY A 44 -6.02 20.11 -4.42
N GLY A 45 -5.96 19.88 -5.74
CA GLY A 45 -4.86 20.38 -6.56
C GLY A 45 -3.57 19.59 -6.42
N TYR A 46 -3.66 18.31 -6.18
CA TYR A 46 -2.48 17.48 -5.93
C TYR A 46 -1.85 16.89 -7.19
N ASN A 47 -2.37 17.19 -8.37
CA ASN A 47 -1.78 16.64 -9.60
C ASN A 47 -0.31 17.03 -9.74
N GLY A 48 0.53 16.03 -9.93
CA GLY A 48 1.97 16.21 -10.08
C GLY A 48 2.72 16.33 -8.76
N LYS A 49 2.01 16.30 -7.62
CA LYS A 49 2.66 16.48 -6.32
C LYS A 49 2.98 15.13 -5.68
N THR A 50 4.03 15.13 -4.87
CA THR A 50 4.34 14.00 -4.01
C THR A 50 3.46 14.07 -2.76
N VAL A 51 2.79 12.97 -2.48
CA VAL A 51 1.96 12.81 -1.28
C VAL A 51 2.48 11.61 -0.50
N VAL A 52 1.97 11.40 0.71
CA VAL A 52 2.32 10.22 1.49
C VAL A 52 1.13 9.26 1.46
N MET A 53 1.37 8.04 0.97
CA MET A 53 0.35 6.99 0.99
C MET A 53 0.53 6.16 2.25
N GLY A 54 -0.57 5.95 2.98
CA GLY A 54 -0.59 5.09 4.17
C GLY A 54 -1.46 3.88 3.94
N ILE A 55 -0.98 2.71 4.34
CA ILE A 55 -1.74 1.47 4.23
C ILE A 55 -1.39 0.57 5.41
N ARG A 56 -2.41 0.01 6.05
CA ARG A 56 -2.17 -0.89 7.18
C ARG A 56 -1.71 -2.25 6.72
N PRO A 57 -0.91 -2.96 7.53
CA PRO A 57 -0.38 -4.27 7.14
C PRO A 57 -1.43 -5.28 6.74
N GLU A 58 -2.59 -5.29 7.41
CA GLU A 58 -3.67 -6.22 7.10
C GLU A 58 -4.38 -5.92 5.78
N ASP A 59 -4.10 -4.75 5.20
CA ASP A 59 -4.73 -4.33 3.93
C ASP A 59 -3.81 -4.56 2.73
N ILE A 60 -2.73 -5.30 2.94
CA ILE A 60 -1.84 -5.78 1.88
C ILE A 60 -1.92 -7.30 1.88
N GLY A 61 -2.34 -7.88 0.75
CA GLY A 61 -2.53 -9.32 0.67
C GLY A 61 -1.63 -9.98 -0.35
N ASP A 62 -1.39 -11.29 -0.18
CA ASP A 62 -0.56 -12.09 -1.08
C ASP A 62 -1.30 -13.27 -1.72
N SER A 63 -2.58 -13.46 -1.42
CA SER A 63 -3.35 -14.55 -2.00
C SER A 63 -3.77 -14.22 -3.43
N GLU A 64 -4.00 -15.27 -4.22
CA GLU A 64 -4.44 -15.09 -5.61
C GLU A 64 -5.76 -14.34 -5.69
N ILE A 65 -6.66 -14.60 -4.75
CA ILE A 65 -7.96 -13.94 -4.71
C ILE A 65 -7.80 -12.45 -4.47
N GLU A 66 -6.94 -12.07 -3.52
CA GLU A 66 -6.70 -10.66 -3.22
C GLU A 66 -6.00 -9.95 -4.37
N ILE A 67 -5.01 -10.59 -4.99
CA ILE A 67 -4.29 -10.01 -6.12
C ILE A 67 -5.24 -9.80 -7.30
N GLU A 68 -6.10 -10.77 -7.58
CA GLU A 68 -7.07 -10.65 -8.66
C GLU A 68 -8.10 -9.56 -8.37
N ALA A 69 -8.57 -9.48 -7.12
CA ALA A 69 -9.54 -8.47 -6.73
C ALA A 69 -8.98 -7.05 -6.82
N HIS A 70 -7.67 -6.88 -6.63
CA HIS A 70 -7.01 -5.58 -6.56
C HIS A 70 -5.89 -5.46 -7.59
N LYS A 71 -6.13 -5.88 -8.82
CA LYS A 71 -5.12 -5.87 -9.89
C LYS A 71 -4.53 -4.48 -10.13
N ASP A 72 -5.35 -3.43 -9.95
CA ASP A 72 -4.91 -2.05 -10.18
C ASP A 72 -4.06 -1.50 -9.05
N ALA A 73 -3.77 -2.34 -8.05
CA ALA A 73 -2.93 -1.98 -6.91
C ALA A 73 -1.96 -3.12 -6.58
N ALA A 74 -1.62 -3.93 -7.57
CA ALA A 74 -0.71 -5.06 -7.40
C ALA A 74 0.72 -4.60 -7.66
N PHE A 75 1.67 -5.22 -6.93
CA PHE A 75 3.10 -4.93 -7.07
C PHE A 75 3.89 -6.19 -6.75
N GLU A 76 5.16 -6.18 -7.13
CA GLU A 76 6.06 -7.30 -6.83
C GLU A 76 7.18 -6.80 -5.93
N THR A 77 7.65 -7.66 -5.04
CA THR A 77 8.66 -7.30 -4.08
C THR A 77 9.42 -8.53 -3.60
N ASP A 78 10.58 -8.29 -3.00
CA ASP A 78 11.38 -9.34 -2.38
C ASP A 78 11.09 -9.35 -0.88
N VAL A 79 10.79 -10.54 -0.34
CA VAL A 79 10.54 -10.71 1.08
C VAL A 79 11.88 -10.71 1.82
N THR A 80 12.06 -9.73 2.70
CA THR A 80 13.30 -9.60 3.47
C THR A 80 13.17 -10.13 4.89
N GLY A 81 11.96 -10.44 5.33
CA GLY A 81 11.74 -11.01 6.66
C GLY A 81 10.41 -11.73 6.74
N TYR A 82 10.32 -12.69 7.65
CA TYR A 82 9.15 -13.53 7.86
C TYR A 82 8.99 -13.78 9.36
N GLU A 83 7.80 -13.54 9.88
CA GLU A 83 7.55 -13.78 11.31
C GLU A 83 6.18 -14.42 11.47
N LEU A 84 6.16 -15.60 12.10
CA LEU A 84 4.89 -16.31 12.34
C LEU A 84 4.30 -15.86 13.67
N LEU A 85 3.06 -15.38 13.64
CA LEU A 85 2.33 -14.91 14.82
C LEU A 85 1.02 -15.70 14.93
N GLY A 86 1.09 -16.92 15.47
CA GLY A 86 -0.11 -17.74 15.58
C GLY A 86 -0.73 -18.03 14.21
N SER A 87 -1.93 -17.50 13.96
CA SER A 87 -2.65 -17.74 12.71
C SER A 87 -2.31 -16.76 11.62
N GLU A 88 -1.39 -15.82 11.87
CA GLU A 88 -1.01 -14.81 10.91
C GLU A 88 0.49 -14.76 10.74
N VAL A 89 0.93 -14.22 9.60
CA VAL A 89 2.34 -14.05 9.27
C VAL A 89 2.58 -12.59 8.95
N LEU A 90 3.67 -12.04 9.47
CA LEU A 90 4.16 -10.74 9.06
C LEU A 90 5.23 -10.95 8.00
N LEU A 91 5.06 -10.30 6.86
CA LEU A 91 6.05 -10.30 5.78
C LEU A 91 6.66 -8.89 5.73
N TYR A 92 7.99 -8.84 5.75
CA TYR A 92 8.73 -7.58 5.69
C TYR A 92 9.36 -7.42 4.32
N PHE A 93 9.32 -6.21 3.79
CA PHE A 93 9.86 -5.91 2.47
C PHE A 93 10.09 -4.41 2.35
N LYS A 94 10.69 -3.97 1.23
CA LYS A 94 10.90 -2.54 0.98
C LYS A 94 10.26 -2.17 -0.33
N VAL A 95 9.67 -0.98 -0.36
CA VAL A 95 9.08 -0.40 -1.56
C VAL A 95 9.54 1.06 -1.62
N ALA A 96 10.15 1.46 -2.74
CA ALA A 96 10.66 2.82 -2.92
C ALA A 96 11.54 3.25 -1.75
N GLY A 97 12.33 2.32 -1.19
CA GLY A 97 13.21 2.58 -0.06
C GLY A 97 12.51 2.62 1.30
N ALA A 98 11.18 2.52 1.34
CA ALA A 98 10.43 2.51 2.59
C ALA A 98 10.27 1.08 3.11
N SER A 99 10.46 0.92 4.42
CA SER A 99 10.22 -0.37 5.07
C SER A 99 8.73 -0.61 5.18
N MET A 100 8.28 -1.78 4.74
CA MET A 100 6.87 -2.14 4.68
C MET A 100 6.64 -3.45 5.43
N THR A 101 5.44 -3.60 5.96
CA THR A 101 5.01 -4.83 6.62
C THR A 101 3.62 -5.19 6.09
N ALA A 102 3.44 -6.45 5.70
CA ALA A 102 2.12 -6.99 5.39
C ALA A 102 1.78 -8.05 6.42
N LYS A 103 0.50 -8.14 6.79
CA LYS A 103 0.00 -9.16 7.70
C LYS A 103 -0.93 -10.07 6.91
N VAL A 104 -0.50 -11.31 6.71
CA VAL A 104 -1.20 -12.25 5.85
C VAL A 104 -1.56 -13.50 6.61
N ASP A 105 -2.41 -14.33 6.01
CA ASP A 105 -2.82 -15.60 6.60
C ASP A 105 -1.63 -16.55 6.72
N SER A 106 -1.64 -17.39 7.77
CA SER A 106 -0.55 -18.34 8.00
C SER A 106 -0.43 -19.41 6.91
N ARG A 107 -1.43 -19.51 6.01
CA ARG A 107 -1.36 -20.42 4.86
C ARG A 107 -0.47 -19.89 3.73
N THR A 108 0.10 -18.70 3.90
CA THR A 108 1.01 -18.14 2.90
C THR A 108 2.16 -19.10 2.62
N THR A 109 2.57 -19.15 1.35
CA THR A 109 3.76 -19.89 0.95
C THR A 109 4.99 -18.99 0.88
N ALA A 110 4.82 -17.69 1.11
CA ALA A 110 5.94 -16.73 1.05
C ALA A 110 6.94 -16.98 2.18
N ARG A 111 8.21 -16.89 1.84
CA ARG A 111 9.31 -17.06 2.80
C ARG A 111 10.38 -16.02 2.52
N MET A 112 11.24 -15.79 3.51
CA MET A 112 12.36 -14.86 3.36
C MET A 112 13.18 -15.22 2.11
N GLY A 113 13.48 -14.23 1.28
CA GLY A 113 14.21 -14.41 0.05
C GLY A 113 13.35 -14.59 -1.19
N ASP A 114 12.06 -14.84 -1.01
CA ASP A 114 11.15 -15.03 -2.16
C ASP A 114 10.84 -13.70 -2.83
N HIS A 115 10.66 -13.75 -4.15
CA HIS A 115 10.12 -12.64 -4.93
C HIS A 115 8.65 -12.95 -5.18
N ILE A 116 7.74 -12.11 -4.68
CA ILE A 116 6.32 -12.40 -4.69
C ILE A 116 5.51 -11.22 -5.21
N LYS A 117 4.30 -11.53 -5.63
CA LYS A 117 3.31 -10.52 -5.98
C LYS A 117 2.38 -10.30 -4.78
N MET A 118 2.04 -9.05 -4.55
CA MET A 118 1.12 -8.63 -3.51
C MET A 118 0.15 -7.59 -4.07
N ALA A 119 -0.91 -7.31 -3.36
CA ALA A 119 -1.85 -6.26 -3.75
C ALA A 119 -2.32 -5.49 -2.53
N ILE A 120 -2.49 -4.19 -2.73
CA ILE A 120 -3.04 -3.27 -1.72
C ILE A 120 -4.54 -3.17 -1.96
N ASP A 121 -5.32 -3.13 -0.88
CA ASP A 121 -6.76 -2.82 -0.99
C ASP A 121 -6.91 -1.30 -1.16
N PRO A 122 -7.26 -0.81 -2.37
CA PRO A 122 -7.29 0.63 -2.62
C PRO A 122 -8.33 1.37 -1.77
N GLU A 123 -9.39 0.68 -1.33
CA GLU A 123 -10.40 1.29 -0.47
C GLU A 123 -9.87 1.64 0.91
N LYS A 124 -8.76 1.02 1.30
CA LYS A 124 -8.16 1.22 2.62
C LYS A 124 -6.98 2.18 2.60
N ILE A 125 -6.66 2.75 1.46
CA ILE A 125 -5.55 3.69 1.32
C ILE A 125 -5.88 5.01 2.02
N HIS A 126 -4.92 5.51 2.78
CA HIS A 126 -4.94 6.84 3.36
C HIS A 126 -3.93 7.69 2.62
N VAL A 127 -4.24 8.95 2.38
CA VAL A 127 -3.31 9.85 1.70
C VAL A 127 -3.16 11.12 2.55
N PHE A 128 -1.91 11.50 2.76
CA PHE A 128 -1.55 12.67 3.57
C PHE A 128 -0.78 13.67 2.75
N ASP A 129 -0.99 14.96 3.05
CA ASP A 129 -0.19 16.03 2.47
C ASP A 129 1.24 15.89 2.96
N LYS A 130 2.19 15.94 2.03
CA LYS A 130 3.61 15.68 2.36
C LYS A 130 4.17 16.76 3.29
N GLU A 131 3.76 18.00 3.13
CA GLU A 131 4.33 19.12 3.90
C GLU A 131 3.62 19.31 5.22
N THR A 132 2.28 19.30 5.21
CA THR A 132 1.49 19.57 6.42
C THR A 132 1.23 18.34 7.25
N GLU A 133 1.36 17.15 6.64
CA GLU A 133 1.03 15.85 7.23
C GLU A 133 -0.46 15.69 7.55
N LEU A 134 -1.29 16.62 7.06
CA LEU A 134 -2.73 16.51 7.25
C LEU A 134 -3.33 15.49 6.29
N THR A 135 -4.38 14.83 6.74
CA THR A 135 -5.09 13.85 5.93
C THR A 135 -5.78 14.51 4.75
N ILE A 136 -5.54 14.00 3.54
CA ILE A 136 -6.27 14.40 2.35
C ILE A 136 -7.50 13.51 2.19
N THR A 137 -7.32 12.20 2.34
CA THR A 137 -8.42 11.24 2.31
C THR A 137 -8.07 10.00 3.14
N ASN A 138 -9.10 9.40 3.69
CA ASN A 138 -8.97 8.15 4.44
C ASN A 138 -9.48 6.98 3.63
#